data_22ab370d5d6fcdef5267b826814f1cf7
#
_entry.id   22ab370d5d6fcdef5267b826814f1cf7
#
_cell.length_a   1.000
_cell.length_b   1.000
_cell.length_c   1.000
_cell.angle_alpha   90.00
_cell.angle_beta   90.00
_cell.angle_gamma   90.00
#
_symmetry.space_group_name_H-M   'P 1'
#
loop_
_entity.id
_entity.type
_entity.pdbx_description
1 polymer ?
#
loop_
_entity_poly.entity_id
_entity_poly.type
_entity_poly.pdbx_seq_one_letter_code
_entity_poly.pdbx_strand_id
1 'polypeptide(L)'
;MSVHEKIIYEIWKEIKFAKELILDDSQKLEIIDPGNHNKELAGPDFLNARIKFGNITYLGDIEIDTWHSDWKTHGHYFDKKYNKVILHIVTSKEKMQPFVFCKDGRKIHSICILDFVDENFHSLLIEAVKSEKQNRSFDMPCHGRNESIHKNEKLEFLAELGIERLKRKSKRCLDRLKEMIYLREMNIREPVLKYDFGEDFFNKKYTTSEFSDIHIWEQLIYEMIFEALGYSRNKEIMIKLAKAVNISFLNNFRSDEKFELITESALFNISGIIPQKTKYYEEATTEYIRQLIEIWNSIRGKYDGEIFKKEDWNFFKSRPQNFPTIRLSGGTKLISHILTTEVFKSLTDCFNKDRTVKEANVVLRNYIITEAKGYWIDHFNFDKKSPENLNYFIGVSRADEIIVNVLFPVLILYFEIFDQNDSARRVKQLYLNYTQYGSNMVVEKVESTLGLDKASRRSVNYQAMIELFRNYCVKERCLECKIGQKIFN
;
A
#
# COMPACT_ATOMS: atom_id res chain seq x y z
N MET A 1 18.02 -25.73 -13.33
CA MET A 1 17.15 -24.71 -13.94
C MET A 1 16.16 -24.34 -12.84
N SER A 2 16.21 -23.16 -12.28
CA SER A 2 15.24 -22.73 -11.27
C SER A 2 13.90 -22.46 -11.95
N VAL A 3 12.92 -23.26 -11.65
CA VAL A 3 11.55 -23.07 -12.13
C VAL A 3 10.94 -21.93 -11.30
N HIS A 4 10.37 -20.96 -11.93
CA HIS A 4 9.86 -19.78 -11.26
C HIS A 4 8.66 -20.16 -10.38
N GLU A 5 8.63 -19.78 -9.09
CA GLU A 5 7.53 -20.07 -8.11
C GLU A 5 6.12 -19.93 -8.70
N LYS A 6 5.90 -18.90 -9.50
CA LYS A 6 4.59 -18.64 -10.11
C LYS A 6 4.06 -19.76 -11.00
N ILE A 7 4.95 -20.47 -11.70
CA ILE A 7 4.55 -21.57 -12.59
C ILE A 7 4.13 -22.75 -11.74
N ILE A 8 4.80 -22.94 -10.63
CA ILE A 8 4.46 -24.02 -9.69
C ILE A 8 3.13 -23.75 -9.02
N TYR A 9 2.82 -22.49 -8.74
CA TYR A 9 1.50 -22.10 -8.24
C TYR A 9 0.38 -22.46 -9.25
N GLU A 10 0.62 -22.27 -10.55
CA GLU A 10 -0.37 -22.66 -11.56
C GLU A 10 -0.44 -24.20 -11.71
N ILE A 11 0.70 -24.91 -11.64
CA ILE A 11 0.70 -26.38 -11.61
C ILE A 11 -0.09 -26.89 -10.41
N TRP A 12 0.18 -26.33 -9.22
CA TRP A 12 -0.51 -26.72 -8.00
C TRP A 12 -2.01 -26.49 -8.08
N LYS A 13 -2.45 -25.36 -8.60
CA LYS A 13 -3.87 -25.03 -8.77
C LYS A 13 -4.61 -25.98 -9.74
N GLU A 14 -3.96 -26.31 -10.83
CA GLU A 14 -4.60 -27.12 -11.87
C GLU A 14 -4.56 -28.63 -11.58
N ILE A 15 -3.87 -29.04 -10.49
CA ILE A 15 -3.72 -30.44 -10.05
C ILE A 15 -3.28 -31.36 -11.21
N LYS A 16 -2.47 -30.85 -12.13
CA LYS A 16 -2.00 -31.59 -13.31
C LYS A 16 -0.77 -32.42 -12.98
N PHE A 17 -0.96 -33.51 -12.25
CA PHE A 17 0.09 -34.47 -11.97
C PHE A 17 -0.04 -35.72 -12.86
N ALA A 18 1.03 -36.05 -13.57
CA ALA A 18 1.08 -37.24 -14.42
C ALA A 18 1.23 -38.55 -13.62
N LYS A 19 1.70 -38.47 -12.36
CA LYS A 19 1.96 -39.61 -11.48
C LYS A 19 1.22 -39.46 -10.17
N GLU A 20 0.85 -40.59 -9.57
CA GLU A 20 0.34 -40.61 -8.19
C GLU A 20 1.41 -40.04 -7.24
N LEU A 21 1.02 -39.13 -6.37
CA LEU A 21 1.88 -38.58 -5.34
C LEU A 21 2.08 -39.64 -4.24
N ILE A 22 3.27 -40.21 -4.18
CA ILE A 22 3.64 -41.17 -3.14
C ILE A 22 4.74 -40.54 -2.30
N LEU A 23 4.55 -40.50 -0.98
CA LEU A 23 5.55 -39.99 -0.02
C LEU A 23 6.64 -41.02 0.20
N ASP A 24 7.80 -40.59 0.79
CA ASP A 24 8.94 -41.46 1.12
C ASP A 24 8.57 -42.60 2.06
N ASP A 25 7.51 -42.47 2.86
CA ASP A 25 6.95 -43.51 3.72
C ASP A 25 5.93 -44.43 3.01
N SER A 26 5.87 -44.40 1.69
CA SER A 26 4.95 -45.15 0.83
C SER A 26 3.46 -44.78 1.03
N GLN A 27 3.15 -43.72 1.74
CA GLN A 27 1.78 -43.23 1.86
C GLN A 27 1.34 -42.53 0.58
N LYS A 28 0.14 -42.83 0.11
CA LYS A 28 -0.47 -42.16 -1.03
C LYS A 28 -0.98 -40.77 -0.60
N LEU A 29 -0.58 -39.74 -1.34
CA LEU A 29 -1.05 -38.39 -1.20
C LEU A 29 -2.06 -38.09 -2.33
N GLU A 30 -3.27 -37.70 -1.96
CA GLU A 30 -4.32 -37.26 -2.87
C GLU A 30 -4.70 -35.82 -2.59
N ILE A 31 -4.68 -34.97 -3.60
CA ILE A 31 -5.10 -33.56 -3.49
C ILE A 31 -6.56 -33.46 -3.83
N ILE A 32 -7.39 -33.19 -2.81
CA ILE A 32 -8.85 -33.03 -2.97
C ILE A 32 -9.17 -31.59 -3.38
N ASP A 33 -8.46 -30.61 -2.78
CA ASP A 33 -8.62 -29.19 -3.03
C ASP A 33 -7.26 -28.50 -2.84
N PRO A 34 -6.70 -27.80 -3.85
CA PRO A 34 -5.40 -27.16 -3.74
C PRO A 34 -5.41 -25.94 -2.80
N GLY A 35 -6.56 -25.46 -2.37
CA GLY A 35 -6.71 -24.26 -1.56
C GLY A 35 -6.72 -22.95 -2.36
N ASN A 36 -6.91 -21.86 -1.66
CA ASN A 36 -6.97 -20.53 -2.23
C ASN A 36 -5.59 -19.87 -2.23
N HIS A 37 -5.13 -19.41 -3.39
CA HIS A 37 -3.84 -18.72 -3.50
C HIS A 37 -3.82 -17.43 -2.67
N ASN A 38 -2.92 -17.34 -1.72
CA ASN A 38 -2.69 -16.20 -0.85
C ASN A 38 -1.84 -15.12 -1.57
N LYS A 39 -2.48 -14.23 -2.31
CA LYS A 39 -1.80 -13.20 -3.11
C LYS A 39 -1.35 -11.98 -2.31
N GLU A 40 -1.97 -11.71 -1.18
CA GLU A 40 -1.91 -10.39 -0.53
C GLU A 40 -1.43 -10.42 0.93
N LEU A 41 -1.60 -11.54 1.61
CA LEU A 41 -1.29 -11.65 3.04
C LEU A 41 0.06 -12.33 3.29
N ALA A 42 0.71 -11.99 4.39
CA ALA A 42 1.86 -12.73 4.88
C ALA A 42 1.42 -14.08 5.44
N GLY A 43 2.10 -15.14 5.08
CA GLY A 43 1.78 -16.52 5.48
C GLY A 43 1.94 -17.49 4.31
N PRO A 44 1.43 -18.72 4.46
CA PRO A 44 1.52 -19.76 3.45
C PRO A 44 0.96 -19.35 2.09
N ASP A 45 1.48 -19.94 1.01
CA ASP A 45 1.13 -19.58 -0.37
C ASP A 45 -0.29 -19.97 -0.76
N PHE A 46 -0.82 -21.07 -0.22
CA PHE A 46 -2.20 -21.48 -0.39
C PHE A 46 -2.86 -21.75 0.94
N LEU A 47 -4.09 -21.26 1.09
CA LEU A 47 -4.87 -21.36 2.33
C LEU A 47 -6.04 -22.33 2.15
N ASN A 48 -6.35 -23.08 3.23
CA ASN A 48 -7.50 -23.98 3.31
C ASN A 48 -7.50 -25.09 2.25
N ALA A 49 -6.34 -25.63 1.90
CA ALA A 49 -6.22 -26.81 1.06
C ALA A 49 -6.76 -28.06 1.78
N ARG A 50 -7.27 -29.03 1.02
CA ARG A 50 -7.69 -30.34 1.50
C ARG A 50 -6.86 -31.44 0.84
N ILE A 51 -6.12 -32.15 1.65
CA ILE A 51 -5.20 -33.21 1.21
C ILE A 51 -5.47 -34.46 2.00
N LYS A 52 -5.46 -35.60 1.31
CA LYS A 52 -5.60 -36.90 1.92
C LYS A 52 -4.25 -37.63 1.93
N PHE A 53 -3.77 -38.00 3.12
CA PHE A 53 -2.63 -38.85 3.33
C PHE A 53 -3.13 -40.26 3.74
N GLY A 54 -2.92 -41.24 2.88
CA GLY A 54 -3.49 -42.56 3.09
C GLY A 54 -5.01 -42.51 3.24
N ASN A 55 -5.53 -42.77 4.44
CA ASN A 55 -6.97 -42.76 4.73
C ASN A 55 -7.43 -41.49 5.49
N ILE A 56 -6.55 -40.56 5.81
CA ILE A 56 -6.87 -39.39 6.63
C ILE A 56 -6.86 -38.14 5.75
N THR A 57 -7.93 -37.36 5.83
CA THR A 57 -8.03 -36.04 5.15
C THR A 57 -7.65 -34.92 6.11
N TYR A 58 -6.71 -34.10 5.68
CA TYR A 58 -6.22 -32.92 6.40
C TYR A 58 -6.75 -31.66 5.72
N LEU A 59 -7.15 -30.69 6.52
CA LEU A 59 -7.46 -29.31 6.13
C LEU A 59 -6.39 -28.37 6.67
N GLY A 60 -5.75 -27.61 5.81
CA GLY A 60 -4.71 -26.67 6.22
C GLY A 60 -4.12 -25.93 5.05
N ASP A 61 -2.94 -25.40 5.23
CA ASP A 61 -2.28 -24.50 4.28
C ASP A 61 -1.11 -25.21 3.60
N ILE A 62 -0.69 -24.69 2.44
CA ILE A 62 0.43 -25.19 1.64
C ILE A 62 1.47 -24.10 1.52
N GLU A 63 2.75 -24.44 1.72
CA GLU A 63 3.87 -23.56 1.43
C GLU A 63 4.70 -24.13 0.28
N ILE A 64 5.16 -23.26 -0.61
CA ILE A 64 5.94 -23.60 -1.81
C ILE A 64 7.23 -22.81 -1.82
N ASP A 65 8.35 -23.49 -1.65
CA ASP A 65 9.69 -22.91 -1.66
C ASP A 65 10.53 -23.45 -2.85
N THR A 66 11.62 -22.76 -3.18
CA THR A 66 12.54 -23.27 -4.20
C THR A 66 13.40 -24.39 -3.65
N TRP A 67 14.00 -24.21 -2.47
CA TRP A 67 14.81 -25.19 -1.78
C TRP A 67 14.22 -25.54 -0.41
N HIS A 68 14.46 -26.75 0.03
CA HIS A 68 14.06 -27.19 1.36
C HIS A 68 14.63 -26.31 2.50
N SER A 69 15.84 -25.75 2.30
CA SER A 69 16.47 -24.82 3.24
C SER A 69 15.71 -23.50 3.43
N ASP A 70 14.87 -23.13 2.44
CA ASP A 70 14.14 -21.86 2.46
C ASP A 70 13.13 -21.79 3.58
N TRP A 71 12.57 -22.94 3.99
CA TRP A 71 11.74 -23.04 5.19
C TRP A 71 12.41 -22.42 6.43
N LYS A 72 13.72 -22.67 6.62
CA LYS A 72 14.50 -22.08 7.71
C LYS A 72 14.95 -20.67 7.39
N THR A 73 15.43 -20.43 6.18
CA THR A 73 15.98 -19.13 5.76
C THR A 73 14.92 -18.03 5.75
N HIS A 74 13.70 -18.36 5.36
CA HIS A 74 12.54 -17.46 5.41
C HIS A 74 11.90 -17.37 6.80
N GLY A 75 12.31 -18.24 7.73
CA GLY A 75 11.86 -18.20 9.12
C GLY A 75 10.50 -18.84 9.37
N HIS A 76 10.01 -19.71 8.48
CA HIS A 76 8.70 -20.37 8.60
C HIS A 76 8.60 -21.25 9.86
N TYR A 77 9.71 -21.85 10.28
CA TYR A 77 9.77 -22.72 11.44
C TYR A 77 9.48 -22.05 12.79
N PHE A 78 9.54 -20.72 12.89
CA PHE A 78 9.23 -19.98 14.11
C PHE A 78 8.06 -18.99 13.98
N ASP A 79 7.45 -18.85 12.79
CA ASP A 79 6.29 -18.01 12.58
C ASP A 79 4.99 -18.80 12.78
N LYS A 80 4.14 -18.34 13.73
CA LYS A 80 2.84 -18.96 14.03
C LYS A 80 1.89 -19.02 12.82
N LYS A 81 2.08 -18.18 11.82
CA LYS A 81 1.26 -18.16 10.60
C LYS A 81 1.39 -19.47 9.83
N TYR A 82 2.53 -20.15 9.93
CA TYR A 82 2.81 -21.43 9.28
C TYR A 82 2.38 -22.65 10.09
N ASN A 83 1.83 -22.46 11.29
CA ASN A 83 1.34 -23.58 12.12
C ASN A 83 0.18 -24.36 11.50
N LYS A 84 -0.51 -23.81 10.49
CA LYS A 84 -1.59 -24.51 9.76
C LYS A 84 -1.11 -25.21 8.51
N VAL A 85 0.17 -25.10 8.16
CA VAL A 85 0.73 -25.79 6.99
C VAL A 85 0.64 -27.31 7.19
N ILE A 86 0.15 -28.00 6.17
CA ILE A 86 -0.02 -29.45 6.14
C ILE A 86 0.89 -30.12 5.10
N LEU A 87 1.42 -29.35 4.15
CA LEU A 87 2.36 -29.82 3.14
C LEU A 87 3.32 -28.71 2.76
N HIS A 88 4.62 -29.04 2.72
CA HIS A 88 5.68 -28.20 2.18
C HIS A 88 6.10 -28.74 0.82
N ILE A 89 6.09 -27.89 -0.19
CA ILE A 89 6.42 -28.24 -1.56
C ILE A 89 7.71 -27.53 -1.96
N VAL A 90 8.64 -28.27 -2.56
CA VAL A 90 9.89 -27.72 -3.09
C VAL A 90 10.03 -28.00 -4.58
N THR A 91 10.85 -27.19 -5.26
CA THR A 91 11.14 -27.34 -6.68
C THR A 91 12.52 -27.91 -6.96
N SER A 92 13.35 -28.03 -5.92
CA SER A 92 14.70 -28.58 -6.04
C SER A 92 14.91 -29.69 -5.00
N LYS A 93 15.50 -30.80 -5.45
CA LYS A 93 15.88 -31.91 -4.56
C LYS A 93 17.19 -31.65 -3.81
N GLU A 94 17.89 -30.55 -4.11
CA GLU A 94 19.17 -30.30 -3.50
C GLU A 94 19.04 -30.18 -1.98
N LYS A 95 19.72 -31.11 -1.23
CA LYS A 95 19.68 -31.18 0.23
C LYS A 95 18.27 -31.31 0.84
N MET A 96 17.31 -31.80 0.05
CA MET A 96 15.94 -31.99 0.52
C MET A 96 15.91 -33.03 1.66
N GLN A 97 15.08 -32.76 2.66
CA GLN A 97 14.71 -33.67 3.73
C GLN A 97 13.21 -33.99 3.59
N PRO A 98 12.76 -35.18 4.05
CA PRO A 98 11.37 -35.59 3.91
C PRO A 98 10.38 -34.77 4.75
N PHE A 99 10.89 -33.96 5.69
CA PHE A 99 10.04 -33.20 6.61
C PHE A 99 10.63 -31.84 6.97
N VAL A 100 9.73 -30.92 7.29
CA VAL A 100 10.02 -29.67 8.01
C VAL A 100 9.24 -29.63 9.33
N PHE A 101 9.60 -28.71 10.23
CA PHE A 101 8.93 -28.56 11.52
C PHE A 101 8.33 -27.15 11.64
N CYS A 102 7.09 -27.06 12.10
CA CYS A 102 6.46 -25.83 12.51
C CYS A 102 6.90 -25.39 13.91
N LYS A 103 6.53 -24.14 14.26
CA LYS A 103 6.80 -23.57 15.59
C LYS A 103 6.18 -24.36 16.75
N ASP A 104 5.07 -25.00 16.53
CA ASP A 104 4.39 -25.87 17.51
C ASP A 104 5.01 -27.27 17.63
N GLY A 105 6.11 -27.55 16.92
CA GLY A 105 6.80 -28.84 16.89
C GLY A 105 6.20 -29.89 15.96
N ARG A 106 5.13 -29.54 15.24
CA ARG A 106 4.46 -30.45 14.32
C ARG A 106 5.31 -30.70 13.09
N LYS A 107 5.39 -31.97 12.71
CA LYS A 107 6.13 -32.47 11.56
C LYS A 107 5.26 -32.37 10.30
N ILE A 108 5.81 -31.80 9.23
CA ILE A 108 5.12 -31.58 7.96
C ILE A 108 5.90 -32.27 6.86
N HIS A 109 5.23 -33.02 6.00
CA HIS A 109 5.85 -33.67 4.85
C HIS A 109 6.36 -32.62 3.85
N SER A 110 7.54 -32.87 3.28
CA SER A 110 8.12 -32.12 2.17
C SER A 110 8.16 -33.00 0.92
N ILE A 111 7.70 -32.46 -0.21
CA ILE A 111 7.75 -33.14 -1.50
C ILE A 111 8.41 -32.27 -2.54
N CYS A 112 9.10 -32.89 -3.51
CA CYS A 112 9.56 -32.20 -4.71
C CYS A 112 8.50 -32.34 -5.80
N ILE A 113 7.85 -31.26 -6.17
CA ILE A 113 6.74 -31.28 -7.15
C ILE A 113 7.21 -31.76 -8.54
N LEU A 114 8.47 -31.52 -8.89
CA LEU A 114 9.01 -31.91 -10.19
C LEU A 114 9.08 -33.44 -10.40
N ASP A 115 9.04 -34.23 -9.33
CA ASP A 115 9.02 -35.70 -9.43
C ASP A 115 7.71 -36.26 -9.98
N PHE A 116 6.67 -35.48 -9.89
CA PHE A 116 5.32 -35.88 -10.21
C PHE A 116 4.80 -35.25 -11.51
N VAL A 117 5.62 -34.41 -12.14
CA VAL A 117 5.32 -33.73 -13.41
C VAL A 117 5.91 -34.51 -14.57
N ASP A 118 5.12 -34.76 -15.62
CA ASP A 118 5.52 -35.50 -16.83
C ASP A 118 6.60 -34.74 -17.64
N GLU A 119 7.48 -35.45 -18.37
CA GLU A 119 8.51 -34.86 -19.26
C GLU A 119 7.88 -33.97 -20.34
N ASN A 120 6.70 -34.29 -20.83
CA ASN A 120 5.92 -33.42 -21.70
C ASN A 120 5.51 -32.12 -21.05
N PHE A 121 5.42 -32.09 -19.72
CA PHE A 121 5.10 -30.90 -18.94
C PHE A 121 6.29 -29.95 -18.80
N HIS A 122 7.53 -30.45 -18.91
CA HIS A 122 8.71 -29.57 -19.02
C HIS A 122 8.64 -28.67 -20.25
N SER A 123 8.13 -29.18 -21.39
CA SER A 123 7.91 -28.37 -22.60
C SER A 123 6.73 -27.40 -22.43
N LEU A 124 5.66 -27.81 -21.77
CA LEU A 124 4.52 -26.95 -21.37
C LEU A 124 4.94 -25.88 -20.36
N LEU A 125 5.84 -26.20 -19.42
CA LEU A 125 6.42 -25.24 -18.50
C LEU A 125 7.27 -24.18 -19.23
N ILE A 126 8.06 -24.58 -20.21
CA ILE A 126 8.85 -23.67 -21.06
C ILE A 126 7.89 -22.83 -21.92
N GLU A 127 6.83 -23.40 -22.40
CA GLU A 127 5.80 -22.72 -23.19
C GLU A 127 4.95 -21.77 -22.30
N ALA A 128 4.61 -22.18 -21.08
CA ALA A 128 3.95 -21.34 -20.08
C ALA A 128 4.86 -20.18 -19.63
N VAL A 129 6.19 -20.38 -19.48
CA VAL A 129 7.15 -19.31 -19.23
C VAL A 129 7.23 -18.35 -20.41
N LYS A 130 7.18 -18.87 -21.64
CA LYS A 130 7.14 -18.05 -22.86
C LYS A 130 5.79 -17.34 -22.99
N SER A 131 4.69 -18.00 -22.71
CA SER A 131 3.34 -17.43 -22.71
C SER A 131 3.12 -16.48 -21.53
N GLU A 132 3.75 -16.70 -20.36
CA GLU A 132 3.76 -15.73 -19.24
C GLU A 132 4.63 -14.50 -19.54
N LYS A 133 5.70 -14.65 -20.31
CA LYS A 133 6.39 -13.49 -20.92
C LYS A 133 5.51 -12.78 -21.93
N GLN A 134 4.67 -13.49 -22.68
CA GLN A 134 3.67 -12.94 -23.60
C GLN A 134 2.38 -12.52 -22.86
N ASN A 135 1.89 -13.26 -21.84
CA ASN A 135 0.74 -12.95 -20.99
C ASN A 135 1.06 -11.97 -19.83
N ARG A 136 2.33 -11.56 -19.67
CA ARG A 136 2.65 -10.30 -19.00
C ARG A 136 2.13 -9.09 -19.77
N SER A 137 1.71 -9.28 -21.01
CA SER A 137 0.72 -8.45 -21.64
C SER A 137 -0.68 -8.97 -21.29
N PHE A 138 -1.28 -8.46 -20.22
CA PHE A 138 -2.73 -8.26 -20.19
C PHE A 138 -2.99 -7.29 -21.34
N ASP A 139 -3.12 -7.81 -22.54
CA ASP A 139 -3.33 -6.98 -23.72
C ASP A 139 -4.72 -6.39 -23.61
N MET A 140 -4.76 -5.11 -23.35
CA MET A 140 -6.02 -4.39 -23.36
C MET A 140 -6.65 -4.62 -24.74
N PRO A 141 -7.96 -4.93 -24.85
CA PRO A 141 -8.61 -5.27 -26.12
C PRO A 141 -8.39 -4.24 -27.24
N CYS A 142 -8.07 -3.02 -26.87
CA CYS A 142 -7.78 -1.92 -27.80
C CYS A 142 -6.31 -1.85 -28.24
N HIS A 143 -5.42 -2.72 -27.74
CA HIS A 143 -4.02 -2.72 -28.17
C HIS A 143 -3.91 -3.04 -29.65
N GLY A 144 -3.09 -2.28 -30.39
CA GLY A 144 -2.92 -2.42 -31.85
C GLY A 144 -4.14 -2.07 -32.70
N ARG A 145 -5.31 -1.76 -32.08
CA ARG A 145 -6.54 -1.41 -32.78
C ARG A 145 -6.91 0.08 -32.67
N ASN A 146 -6.20 0.81 -31.85
CA ASN A 146 -6.51 2.23 -31.57
C ASN A 146 -5.64 3.21 -32.39
N GLU A 147 -4.90 2.73 -33.38
CA GLU A 147 -3.99 3.54 -34.19
C GLU A 147 -4.75 4.56 -35.07
N SER A 148 -5.97 4.22 -35.49
CA SER A 148 -6.85 5.12 -36.26
C SER A 148 -7.37 6.31 -35.46
N ILE A 149 -7.30 6.27 -34.11
CA ILE A 149 -7.79 7.35 -33.24
C ILE A 149 -6.68 8.39 -33.08
N HIS A 150 -7.00 9.65 -33.40
CA HIS A 150 -6.04 10.74 -33.32
C HIS A 150 -5.53 10.93 -31.87
N LYS A 151 -4.23 11.24 -31.74
CA LYS A 151 -3.57 11.41 -30.44
C LYS A 151 -4.27 12.45 -29.55
N ASN A 152 -4.73 13.55 -30.10
CA ASN A 152 -5.39 14.61 -29.34
C ASN A 152 -6.72 14.13 -28.72
N GLU A 153 -7.51 13.34 -29.44
CA GLU A 153 -8.76 12.79 -28.91
C GLU A 153 -8.53 11.84 -27.74
N LYS A 154 -7.46 11.01 -27.80
CA LYS A 154 -7.06 10.19 -26.68
C LYS A 154 -6.66 11.02 -25.47
N LEU A 155 -5.89 12.10 -25.69
CA LEU A 155 -5.45 13.02 -24.62
C LEU A 155 -6.61 13.81 -24.02
N GLU A 156 -7.58 14.25 -24.83
CA GLU A 156 -8.80 14.92 -24.35
C GLU A 156 -9.61 13.99 -23.44
N PHE A 157 -9.83 12.74 -23.88
CA PHE A 157 -10.52 11.75 -23.04
C PHE A 157 -9.77 11.45 -21.74
N LEU A 158 -8.44 11.32 -21.80
CA LEU A 158 -7.64 11.16 -20.59
C LEU A 158 -7.76 12.40 -19.67
N ALA A 159 -7.74 13.61 -20.21
CA ALA A 159 -7.90 14.81 -19.39
C ALA A 159 -9.28 14.84 -18.67
N GLU A 160 -10.35 14.44 -19.34
CA GLU A 160 -11.69 14.30 -18.73
C GLU A 160 -11.65 13.31 -17.56
N LEU A 161 -11.11 12.09 -17.77
CA LEU A 161 -10.99 11.07 -16.73
C LEU A 161 -10.13 11.53 -15.55
N GLY A 162 -9.04 12.26 -15.82
CA GLY A 162 -8.16 12.81 -14.78
C GLY A 162 -8.87 13.88 -13.94
N ILE A 163 -9.69 14.72 -14.56
CA ILE A 163 -10.51 15.73 -13.87
C ILE A 163 -11.63 15.07 -13.06
N GLU A 164 -12.30 14.07 -13.59
CA GLU A 164 -13.33 13.31 -12.86
C GLU A 164 -12.74 12.63 -11.61
N ARG A 165 -11.54 12.04 -11.75
CA ARG A 165 -10.82 11.46 -10.63
C ARG A 165 -10.48 12.51 -9.56
N LEU A 166 -10.03 13.68 -9.95
CA LEU A 166 -9.75 14.80 -9.05
C LEU A 166 -11.01 15.24 -8.28
N LYS A 167 -12.14 15.47 -9.00
CA LYS A 167 -13.43 15.81 -8.38
C LYS A 167 -13.90 14.78 -7.38
N ARG A 168 -13.76 13.48 -7.70
CA ARG A 168 -14.12 12.38 -6.80
C ARG A 168 -13.27 12.35 -5.53
N LYS A 169 -11.97 12.69 -5.65
CA LYS A 169 -11.09 12.82 -4.49
C LYS A 169 -11.45 14.01 -3.61
N SER A 170 -11.73 15.17 -4.21
CA SER A 170 -12.20 16.35 -3.46
C SER A 170 -13.54 16.07 -2.76
N LYS A 171 -14.47 15.36 -3.42
CA LYS A 171 -15.71 14.93 -2.79
C LYS A 171 -15.45 14.03 -1.56
N ARG A 172 -14.55 13.05 -1.69
CA ARG A 172 -14.16 12.18 -0.56
C ARG A 172 -13.57 12.98 0.60
N CYS A 173 -12.78 14.01 0.32
CA CYS A 173 -12.28 14.93 1.34
C CYS A 173 -13.42 15.69 2.02
N LEU A 174 -14.39 16.19 1.26
CA LEU A 174 -15.58 16.86 1.79
C LEU A 174 -16.40 15.92 2.69
N ASP A 175 -16.64 14.69 2.24
CA ASP A 175 -17.39 13.70 3.01
C ASP A 175 -16.67 13.42 4.35
N ARG A 176 -15.33 13.32 4.34
CA ARG A 176 -14.55 13.15 5.57
C ARG A 176 -14.59 14.38 6.50
N LEU A 177 -14.54 15.60 5.97
CA LEU A 177 -14.71 16.82 6.78
C LEU A 177 -16.08 16.84 7.47
N LYS A 178 -17.15 16.54 6.72
CA LYS A 178 -18.51 16.44 7.28
C LYS A 178 -18.61 15.39 8.38
N GLU A 179 -17.98 14.22 8.17
CA GLU A 179 -17.90 13.17 9.19
C GLU A 179 -17.23 13.68 10.47
N MET A 180 -16.05 14.33 10.35
CA MET A 180 -15.33 14.87 11.52
C MET A 180 -16.15 15.93 12.28
N ILE A 181 -16.83 16.83 11.57
CA ILE A 181 -17.70 17.85 12.18
C ILE A 181 -18.85 17.16 12.92
N TYR A 182 -19.53 16.23 12.28
CA TYR A 182 -20.67 15.52 12.86
C TYR A 182 -20.29 14.71 14.09
N LEU A 183 -19.18 13.94 14.02
CA LEU A 183 -18.69 13.16 15.16
C LEU A 183 -18.31 14.04 16.35
N ARG A 184 -17.72 15.22 16.09
CA ARG A 184 -17.39 16.19 17.14
C ARG A 184 -18.66 16.75 17.81
N GLU A 185 -19.69 17.07 17.05
CA GLU A 185 -20.97 17.54 17.59
C GLU A 185 -21.67 16.48 18.46
N MET A 186 -21.57 15.22 18.04
CA MET A 186 -22.12 14.08 18.78
C MET A 186 -21.24 13.64 19.96
N ASN A 187 -20.09 14.30 20.20
CA ASN A 187 -19.09 13.90 21.20
C ASN A 187 -18.59 12.46 21.01
N ILE A 188 -18.56 11.96 19.78
CA ILE A 188 -18.05 10.63 19.46
C ILE A 188 -16.57 10.74 19.14
N ARG A 189 -15.74 9.97 19.85
CA ARG A 189 -14.29 9.92 19.65
C ARG A 189 -13.89 8.88 18.63
N GLU A 190 -12.92 9.18 17.80
CA GLU A 190 -12.34 8.26 16.86
C GLU A 190 -11.05 7.62 17.43
N PRO A 191 -10.64 6.41 16.94
CA PRO A 191 -11.29 5.66 15.87
C PRO A 191 -12.53 4.89 16.35
N VAL A 192 -13.63 5.05 15.65
CA VAL A 192 -14.83 4.24 15.88
C VAL A 192 -14.77 2.99 15.03
N LEU A 193 -14.98 1.81 15.61
CA LEU A 193 -14.86 0.53 14.91
C LEU A 193 -15.87 0.35 13.77
N LYS A 194 -17.11 0.81 13.99
CA LYS A 194 -18.16 0.91 12.96
C LYS A 194 -19.15 1.96 13.45
N TYR A 195 -19.31 3.03 12.71
CA TYR A 195 -20.39 3.98 12.91
C TYR A 195 -21.29 3.94 11.70
N ASP A 196 -22.56 3.64 11.93
CA ASP A 196 -23.59 3.70 10.90
C ASP A 196 -24.22 5.10 10.96
N PHE A 197 -23.91 5.92 9.97
CA PHE A 197 -24.45 7.26 9.89
C PHE A 197 -25.96 7.18 9.58
N GLY A 198 -26.79 7.62 10.51
CA GLY A 198 -28.23 7.73 10.32
C GLY A 198 -28.63 8.80 9.31
N GLU A 199 -29.95 8.89 9.03
CA GLU A 199 -30.51 9.86 8.08
C GLU A 199 -30.14 11.32 8.44
N ASP A 200 -29.98 11.63 9.71
CA ASP A 200 -29.60 12.97 10.19
C ASP A 200 -28.25 13.44 9.61
N PHE A 201 -27.28 12.54 9.49
CA PHE A 201 -25.99 12.87 8.89
C PHE A 201 -26.13 13.24 7.39
N PHE A 202 -26.90 12.44 6.65
CA PHE A 202 -27.06 12.64 5.21
C PHE A 202 -27.91 13.87 4.86
N ASN A 203 -28.86 14.21 5.73
CA ASN A 203 -29.78 15.33 5.55
C ASN A 203 -29.22 16.65 6.09
N LYS A 204 -28.14 16.61 6.90
CA LYS A 204 -27.54 17.81 7.48
C LYS A 204 -26.98 18.73 6.39
N LYS A 205 -27.40 19.99 6.43
CA LYS A 205 -26.80 21.08 5.64
C LYS A 205 -25.66 21.71 6.43
N TYR A 206 -24.51 21.78 5.83
CA TYR A 206 -23.31 22.36 6.44
C TYR A 206 -23.11 23.78 5.92
N THR A 207 -22.80 24.70 6.82
CA THR A 207 -22.47 26.10 6.51
C THR A 207 -20.96 26.30 6.38
N THR A 208 -20.51 27.32 5.68
CA THR A 208 -19.08 27.63 5.53
C THR A 208 -18.39 27.83 6.87
N SER A 209 -19.09 28.38 7.88
CA SER A 209 -18.52 28.61 9.22
C SER A 209 -18.14 27.31 9.95
N GLU A 210 -18.82 26.19 9.68
CA GLU A 210 -18.49 24.90 10.32
C GLU A 210 -17.14 24.35 9.81
N PHE A 211 -16.70 24.78 8.61
CA PHE A 211 -15.41 24.43 8.04
C PHE A 211 -14.26 25.40 8.40
N SER A 212 -14.55 26.47 9.17
CA SER A 212 -13.54 27.51 9.48
C SER A 212 -12.43 27.07 10.43
N ASP A 213 -12.64 26.01 11.20
CA ASP A 213 -11.62 25.46 12.11
C ASP A 213 -10.46 24.83 11.31
N ILE A 214 -9.28 25.44 11.40
CA ILE A 214 -8.07 24.99 10.70
C ILE A 214 -7.67 23.56 11.10
N HIS A 215 -7.95 23.14 12.31
CA HIS A 215 -7.56 21.84 12.82
C HIS A 215 -8.24 20.68 12.12
N ILE A 216 -9.46 20.85 11.60
CA ILE A 216 -10.09 19.80 10.79
C ILE A 216 -9.40 19.60 9.45
N TRP A 217 -8.84 20.66 8.87
CA TRP A 217 -8.06 20.58 7.63
C TRP A 217 -6.67 19.97 7.88
N GLU A 218 -6.02 20.32 8.97
CA GLU A 218 -4.77 19.69 9.42
C GLU A 218 -4.99 18.18 9.62
N GLN A 219 -6.08 17.80 10.31
CA GLN A 219 -6.44 16.39 10.52
C GLN A 219 -6.72 15.66 9.20
N LEU A 220 -7.48 16.27 8.30
CA LEU A 220 -7.76 15.72 6.98
C LEU A 220 -6.47 15.44 6.19
N ILE A 221 -5.56 16.42 6.11
CA ILE A 221 -4.29 16.28 5.41
C ILE A 221 -3.45 15.18 6.04
N TYR A 222 -3.40 15.13 7.36
CA TYR A 222 -2.68 14.11 8.11
C TYR A 222 -3.19 12.70 7.76
N GLU A 223 -4.50 12.46 7.84
CA GLU A 223 -5.11 11.18 7.50
C GLU A 223 -4.82 10.79 6.04
N MET A 224 -4.98 11.73 5.11
CA MET A 224 -4.74 11.47 3.67
C MET A 224 -3.27 11.20 3.35
N ILE A 225 -2.33 11.87 4.03
CA ILE A 225 -0.89 11.59 3.90
C ILE A 225 -0.58 10.19 4.44
N PHE A 226 -1.10 9.81 5.60
CA PHE A 226 -0.89 8.49 6.16
C PHE A 226 -1.50 7.40 5.30
N GLU A 227 -2.68 7.65 4.73
CA GLU A 227 -3.27 6.77 3.71
C GLU A 227 -2.32 6.56 2.53
N ALA A 228 -1.73 7.64 2.00
CA ALA A 228 -0.80 7.57 0.88
C ALA A 228 0.50 6.83 1.25
N LEU A 229 1.00 7.00 2.47
CA LEU A 229 2.19 6.31 2.97
C LEU A 229 1.96 4.83 3.22
N GLY A 230 0.72 4.41 3.52
CA GLY A 230 0.35 3.00 3.73
C GLY A 230 0.34 2.15 2.46
N TYR A 231 0.43 2.75 1.27
CA TYR A 231 0.27 2.07 -0.02
C TYR A 231 -1.03 1.25 -0.09
N SER A 232 -1.02 0.10 -0.77
CA SER A 232 -2.20 -0.78 -0.86
C SER A 232 -2.39 -1.67 0.38
N ARG A 233 -1.30 -2.06 1.04
CA ARG A 233 -1.32 -3.10 2.07
C ARG A 233 -1.53 -2.60 3.48
N ASN A 234 -1.02 -1.40 3.80
CA ASN A 234 -1.13 -0.80 5.13
C ASN A 234 -1.99 0.47 5.13
N LYS A 235 -2.75 0.72 4.06
CA LYS A 235 -3.55 1.92 3.88
C LYS A 235 -4.55 2.14 5.01
N GLU A 236 -5.33 1.11 5.33
CA GLU A 236 -6.37 1.20 6.34
C GLU A 236 -5.82 1.37 7.75
N ILE A 237 -4.77 0.61 8.09
CA ILE A 237 -4.16 0.71 9.42
C ILE A 237 -3.45 2.05 9.63
N MET A 238 -2.85 2.61 8.58
CA MET A 238 -2.24 3.96 8.63
C MET A 238 -3.30 5.05 8.87
N ILE A 239 -4.46 4.97 8.20
CA ILE A 239 -5.57 5.91 8.45
C ILE A 239 -6.07 5.76 9.89
N LYS A 240 -6.29 4.53 10.36
CA LYS A 240 -6.73 4.28 11.74
C LYS A 240 -5.73 4.84 12.76
N LEU A 241 -4.45 4.69 12.50
CA LEU A 241 -3.40 5.25 13.36
C LEU A 241 -3.43 6.78 13.38
N ALA A 242 -3.61 7.44 12.24
CA ALA A 242 -3.72 8.90 12.16
C ALA A 242 -4.99 9.45 12.87
N LYS A 243 -6.06 8.67 12.90
CA LYS A 243 -7.27 8.98 13.69
C LYS A 243 -7.06 8.77 15.17
N ALA A 244 -6.31 7.74 15.57
CA ALA A 244 -6.01 7.44 16.97
C ALA A 244 -5.03 8.46 17.57
N VAL A 245 -3.94 8.77 16.85
CA VAL A 245 -2.97 9.82 17.21
C VAL A 245 -3.37 11.11 16.51
N ASN A 246 -4.55 11.63 16.81
CA ASN A 246 -5.15 12.76 16.13
C ASN A 246 -4.49 14.11 16.48
N ILE A 247 -4.80 15.14 15.71
CA ILE A 247 -4.26 16.50 15.89
C ILE A 247 -4.61 17.06 17.29
N SER A 248 -5.79 16.76 17.83
CA SER A 248 -6.16 17.20 19.16
C SER A 248 -5.24 16.63 20.24
N PHE A 249 -4.84 15.37 20.13
CA PHE A 249 -3.83 14.77 21.00
C PHE A 249 -2.46 15.41 20.81
N LEU A 250 -2.01 15.56 19.56
CA LEU A 250 -0.69 16.11 19.24
C LEU A 250 -0.55 17.57 19.66
N ASN A 251 -1.61 18.36 19.59
CA ASN A 251 -1.60 19.77 19.98
C ASN A 251 -1.26 19.98 21.46
N ASN A 252 -1.45 18.97 22.34
CA ASN A 252 -0.99 19.06 23.72
C ASN A 252 0.53 19.20 23.86
N PHE A 253 1.29 18.93 22.80
CA PHE A 253 2.74 18.88 22.80
C PHE A 253 3.37 19.77 21.70
N ARG A 254 2.56 20.46 20.88
CA ARG A 254 3.00 21.20 19.69
C ARG A 254 4.05 22.27 19.97
N SER A 255 4.04 22.84 21.17
CA SER A 255 4.99 23.87 21.63
C SER A 255 6.28 23.29 22.23
N ASP A 256 6.38 21.97 22.38
CA ASP A 256 7.58 21.32 22.94
C ASP A 256 8.69 21.26 21.91
N GLU A 257 9.92 21.57 22.31
CA GLU A 257 11.11 21.49 21.45
C GLU A 257 11.34 20.08 20.90
N LYS A 258 10.88 19.04 21.63
CA LYS A 258 10.96 17.63 21.25
C LYS A 258 9.71 17.12 20.54
N PHE A 259 8.88 18.01 20.00
CA PHE A 259 7.60 17.64 19.40
C PHE A 259 7.70 16.54 18.35
N GLU A 260 8.72 16.56 17.48
CA GLU A 260 8.93 15.50 16.48
C GLU A 260 9.17 14.15 17.17
N LEU A 261 10.00 14.10 18.19
CA LEU A 261 10.32 12.85 18.90
C LEU A 261 9.12 12.35 19.74
N ILE A 262 8.35 13.28 20.32
CA ILE A 262 7.09 12.96 21.01
C ILE A 262 6.08 12.33 20.03
N THR A 263 5.94 12.93 18.85
CA THR A 263 5.06 12.41 17.78
C THR A 263 5.53 11.02 17.31
N GLU A 264 6.84 10.83 17.13
CA GLU A 264 7.42 9.53 16.75
C GLU A 264 7.15 8.49 17.83
N SER A 265 7.40 8.82 19.09
CA SER A 265 7.12 7.95 20.22
C SER A 265 5.64 7.55 20.30
N ALA A 266 4.73 8.50 20.17
CA ALA A 266 3.30 8.22 20.18
C ALA A 266 2.90 7.27 19.05
N LEU A 267 3.30 7.57 17.81
CA LEU A 267 2.97 6.77 16.64
C LEU A 267 3.52 5.34 16.73
N PHE A 268 4.78 5.17 17.14
CA PHE A 268 5.37 3.85 17.26
C PHE A 268 4.79 3.01 18.42
N ASN A 269 4.51 3.61 19.56
CA ASN A 269 3.92 2.88 20.69
C ASN A 269 2.47 2.51 20.40
N ILE A 270 1.64 3.44 19.90
CA ILE A 270 0.23 3.18 19.59
C ILE A 270 0.09 2.21 18.42
N SER A 271 1.00 2.25 17.44
CA SER A 271 1.02 1.27 16.33
C SER A 271 1.26 -0.17 16.78
N GLY A 272 1.79 -0.39 17.99
CA GLY A 272 2.12 -1.72 18.50
C GLY A 272 3.30 -2.40 17.79
N ILE A 273 4.09 -1.66 16.99
CA ILE A 273 5.21 -2.22 16.23
C ILE A 273 6.47 -2.36 17.09
N ILE A 274 6.59 -1.62 18.18
CA ILE A 274 7.78 -1.65 19.06
C ILE A 274 7.99 -3.06 19.62
N PRO A 275 9.20 -3.65 19.48
CA PRO A 275 9.51 -4.97 20.02
C PRO A 275 9.51 -4.96 21.55
N GLN A 276 8.85 -5.95 22.16
CA GLN A 276 8.84 -6.12 23.61
C GLN A 276 10.11 -6.78 24.17
N LYS A 277 10.87 -7.51 23.33
CA LYS A 277 12.08 -8.24 23.72
C LYS A 277 13.25 -7.76 22.87
N THR A 278 14.22 -7.10 23.50
CA THR A 278 15.38 -6.49 22.85
C THR A 278 16.73 -7.09 23.30
N LYS A 279 16.71 -8.17 24.12
CA LYS A 279 17.91 -8.75 24.75
C LYS A 279 19.07 -9.08 23.79
N TYR A 280 18.74 -9.33 22.51
CA TYR A 280 19.73 -9.72 21.50
C TYR A 280 19.92 -8.66 20.41
N TYR A 281 19.35 -7.47 20.60
CA TYR A 281 19.49 -6.38 19.66
C TYR A 281 20.78 -5.61 19.87
N GLU A 282 21.29 -4.99 18.83
CA GLU A 282 22.43 -4.08 18.96
C GLU A 282 22.12 -2.90 19.89
N GLU A 283 23.16 -2.31 20.47
CA GLU A 283 23.03 -1.24 21.48
C GLU A 283 22.26 -0.03 20.94
N ALA A 284 22.53 0.42 19.71
CA ALA A 284 21.86 1.53 19.08
C ALA A 284 20.34 1.30 18.93
N THR A 285 19.91 0.08 18.56
CA THR A 285 18.49 -0.29 18.47
C THR A 285 17.84 -0.32 19.86
N THR A 286 18.54 -0.88 20.84
CA THR A 286 18.02 -0.96 22.21
C THR A 286 17.86 0.43 22.83
N GLU A 287 18.84 1.32 22.64
CA GLU A 287 18.78 2.70 23.09
C GLU A 287 17.66 3.50 22.44
N TYR A 288 17.48 3.37 21.12
CA TYR A 288 16.41 4.01 20.40
C TYR A 288 15.02 3.56 20.89
N ILE A 289 14.83 2.25 21.09
CA ILE A 289 13.58 1.71 21.63
C ILE A 289 13.33 2.23 23.05
N ARG A 290 14.37 2.26 23.91
CA ARG A 290 14.27 2.78 25.27
C ARG A 290 13.81 4.24 25.26
N GLN A 291 14.41 5.08 24.43
CA GLN A 291 14.03 6.47 24.28
C GLN A 291 12.54 6.64 23.87
N LEU A 292 12.06 5.86 22.89
CA LEU A 292 10.64 5.90 22.49
C LEU A 292 9.70 5.50 23.63
N ILE A 293 10.07 4.49 24.42
CA ILE A 293 9.25 4.01 25.54
C ILE A 293 9.26 5.02 26.71
N GLU A 294 10.39 5.61 27.04
CA GLU A 294 10.49 6.62 28.11
C GLU A 294 9.64 7.84 27.80
N ILE A 295 9.71 8.37 26.58
CA ILE A 295 8.85 9.47 26.14
C ILE A 295 7.39 9.08 26.16
N TRP A 296 7.04 7.89 25.65
CA TRP A 296 5.67 7.40 25.72
C TRP A 296 5.14 7.36 27.14
N ASN A 297 5.91 6.84 28.08
CA ASN A 297 5.51 6.76 29.48
C ASN A 297 5.25 8.14 30.10
N SER A 298 5.92 9.19 29.64
CA SER A 298 5.68 10.56 30.11
C SER A 298 4.40 11.19 29.55
N ILE A 299 3.94 10.77 28.38
CA ILE A 299 2.79 11.36 27.67
C ILE A 299 1.53 10.49 27.68
N ARG A 300 1.68 9.16 27.92
CA ARG A 300 0.59 8.19 27.80
C ARG A 300 -0.65 8.50 28.68
N GLY A 301 -0.45 9.21 29.79
CA GLY A 301 -1.56 9.65 30.64
C GLY A 301 -2.56 10.58 29.98
N LYS A 302 -2.21 11.18 28.84
CA LYS A 302 -3.10 12.01 28.01
C LYS A 302 -3.76 11.25 26.87
N TYR A 303 -3.44 9.96 26.71
CA TYR A 303 -3.98 9.09 25.68
C TYR A 303 -4.94 8.06 26.27
N ASP A 304 -6.16 8.04 25.81
CA ASP A 304 -7.22 7.13 26.26
C ASP A 304 -7.73 6.18 25.14
N GLY A 305 -7.01 6.16 24.00
CA GLY A 305 -7.36 5.32 22.85
C GLY A 305 -6.79 3.90 22.91
N GLU A 306 -7.07 3.12 21.89
CA GLU A 306 -6.62 1.74 21.73
C GLU A 306 -5.18 1.67 21.18
N ILE A 307 -4.39 0.69 21.66
CA ILE A 307 -3.08 0.35 21.12
C ILE A 307 -3.25 -0.78 20.12
N PHE A 308 -2.71 -0.60 18.91
CA PHE A 308 -2.81 -1.58 17.83
C PHE A 308 -1.83 -2.74 18.05
N LYS A 309 -2.00 -3.80 17.27
CA LYS A 309 -1.14 -4.98 17.33
C LYS A 309 -0.19 -5.03 16.14
N LYS A 310 0.99 -5.58 16.35
CA LYS A 310 1.97 -5.76 15.27
C LYS A 310 1.42 -6.60 14.12
N GLU A 311 0.53 -7.54 14.42
CA GLU A 311 -0.14 -8.43 13.49
C GLU A 311 -1.08 -7.71 12.52
N ASP A 312 -1.53 -6.50 12.86
CA ASP A 312 -2.37 -5.67 12.00
C ASP A 312 -1.58 -5.07 10.82
N TRP A 313 -0.25 -5.11 10.90
CA TRP A 313 0.66 -4.53 9.90
C TRP A 313 1.17 -5.56 8.92
N ASN A 314 1.19 -5.21 7.65
CA ASN A 314 1.75 -6.05 6.61
C ASN A 314 3.21 -5.65 6.30
N PHE A 315 4.15 -6.51 6.68
CA PHE A 315 5.58 -6.38 6.39
C PHE A 315 6.03 -7.25 5.20
N PHE A 316 5.14 -8.06 4.65
CA PHE A 316 5.47 -9.08 3.66
C PHE A 316 5.69 -8.50 2.25
N LYS A 317 6.68 -9.02 1.53
CA LYS A 317 7.04 -8.62 0.15
C LYS A 317 7.19 -7.09 -0.05
N SER A 318 7.51 -6.36 1.00
CA SER A 318 7.78 -4.93 0.94
C SER A 318 9.28 -4.68 0.71
N ARG A 319 9.62 -3.76 -0.19
CA ARG A 319 11.01 -3.27 -0.29
C ARG A 319 11.37 -2.55 1.01
N PRO A 320 12.64 -2.59 1.48
CA PRO A 320 13.05 -1.95 2.73
C PRO A 320 12.52 -0.52 2.89
N GLN A 321 12.63 0.31 1.86
CA GLN A 321 12.12 1.69 1.83
C GLN A 321 10.60 1.82 2.04
N ASN A 322 9.83 0.74 1.86
CA ASN A 322 8.37 0.72 1.97
C ASN A 322 7.88 0.03 3.24
N PHE A 323 8.80 -0.35 4.14
CA PHE A 323 8.42 -0.92 5.42
C PHE A 323 7.56 0.05 6.24
N PRO A 324 6.58 -0.45 7.00
CA PRO A 324 5.74 0.38 7.88
C PRO A 324 6.55 1.27 8.81
N THR A 325 7.65 0.77 9.37
CA THR A 325 8.57 1.50 10.24
C THR A 325 9.15 2.74 9.55
N ILE A 326 9.67 2.59 8.33
CA ILE A 326 10.19 3.72 7.53
C ILE A 326 9.08 4.71 7.18
N ARG A 327 7.89 4.19 6.85
CA ARG A 327 6.74 5.04 6.51
C ARG A 327 6.19 5.78 7.72
N LEU A 328 6.23 5.18 8.90
CA LEU A 328 5.88 5.86 10.15
C LEU A 328 6.88 6.96 10.49
N SER A 329 8.19 6.68 10.44
CA SER A 329 9.20 7.71 10.73
C SER A 329 9.14 8.86 9.72
N GLY A 330 9.01 8.57 8.42
CA GLY A 330 8.81 9.61 7.41
C GLY A 330 7.52 10.41 7.61
N GLY A 331 6.43 9.72 7.96
CA GLY A 331 5.15 10.35 8.29
C GLY A 331 5.25 11.25 9.53
N THR A 332 5.93 10.79 10.57
CA THR A 332 6.20 11.58 11.77
C THR A 332 6.88 12.92 11.44
N LYS A 333 8.00 12.85 10.71
CA LYS A 333 8.77 14.04 10.35
C LYS A 333 7.97 15.02 9.51
N LEU A 334 7.25 14.49 8.51
CA LEU A 334 6.40 15.32 7.65
C LEU A 334 5.27 15.98 8.43
N ILE A 335 4.56 15.25 9.30
CA ILE A 335 3.45 15.81 10.07
C ILE A 335 3.94 16.79 11.12
N SER A 336 5.03 16.48 11.82
CA SER A 336 5.63 17.42 12.77
C SER A 336 6.03 18.73 12.07
N HIS A 337 6.62 18.64 10.88
CA HIS A 337 6.94 19.82 10.07
C HIS A 337 5.67 20.60 9.67
N ILE A 338 4.65 19.92 9.15
CA ILE A 338 3.38 20.54 8.73
C ILE A 338 2.74 21.31 9.89
N LEU A 339 2.73 20.73 11.08
CA LEU A 339 2.09 21.34 12.23
C LEU A 339 2.92 22.50 12.82
N THR A 340 4.23 22.33 12.95
CA THR A 340 5.08 23.38 13.57
C THR A 340 5.29 24.60 12.68
N THR A 341 5.28 24.45 11.36
CA THR A 341 5.52 25.55 10.40
C THR A 341 4.25 26.06 9.73
N GLU A 342 3.07 25.66 10.19
CA GLU A 342 1.78 26.08 9.63
C GLU A 342 1.73 25.92 8.10
N VAL A 343 2.21 24.77 7.59
CA VAL A 343 2.34 24.52 6.14
C VAL A 343 1.01 24.73 5.41
N PHE A 344 -0.12 24.31 6.01
CA PHE A 344 -1.41 24.47 5.35
C PHE A 344 -1.75 25.93 5.04
N LYS A 345 -1.52 26.84 6.01
CA LYS A 345 -1.68 28.27 5.82
C LYS A 345 -0.69 28.79 4.75
N SER A 346 0.56 28.38 4.83
CA SER A 346 1.58 28.74 3.82
C SER A 346 1.22 28.26 2.42
N LEU A 347 0.59 27.08 2.28
CA LEU A 347 0.09 26.56 1.02
C LEU A 347 -1.09 27.39 0.48
N THR A 348 -2.05 27.74 1.33
CA THR A 348 -3.17 28.59 0.90
C THR A 348 -2.68 29.97 0.45
N ASP A 349 -1.76 30.59 1.17
CA ASP A 349 -1.14 31.86 0.81
C ASP A 349 -0.31 31.77 -0.48
N CYS A 350 0.32 30.63 -0.73
CA CYS A 350 1.09 30.38 -1.95
C CYS A 350 0.23 30.52 -3.21
N PHE A 351 -1.03 30.08 -3.17
CA PHE A 351 -1.95 30.12 -4.30
C PHE A 351 -2.71 31.45 -4.44
N ASN A 352 -2.58 32.34 -3.48
CA ASN A 352 -3.07 33.72 -3.59
C ASN A 352 -2.12 34.62 -4.40
N LYS A 353 -0.89 34.14 -4.72
CA LYS A 353 0.10 34.84 -5.54
C LYS A 353 0.21 34.18 -6.92
N ASP A 354 0.48 35.01 -7.93
CA ASP A 354 0.80 34.49 -9.26
C ASP A 354 2.17 33.83 -9.26
N ARG A 355 2.21 32.55 -9.61
CA ARG A 355 3.43 31.74 -9.73
C ARG A 355 3.38 30.92 -11.00
N THR A 356 4.54 30.71 -11.60
CA THR A 356 4.67 29.77 -12.69
C THR A 356 4.45 28.34 -12.21
N VAL A 357 4.05 27.44 -13.09
CA VAL A 357 3.91 26.00 -12.78
C VAL A 357 5.22 25.43 -12.23
N LYS A 358 6.36 25.86 -12.76
CA LYS A 358 7.68 25.39 -12.32
C LYS A 358 8.01 25.83 -10.89
N GLU A 359 7.75 27.07 -10.53
CA GLU A 359 7.95 27.60 -9.18
C GLU A 359 7.02 26.91 -8.17
N ALA A 360 5.74 26.76 -8.51
CA ALA A 360 4.79 26.07 -7.65
C ALA A 360 5.18 24.62 -7.40
N ASN A 361 5.68 23.90 -8.43
CA ASN A 361 6.17 22.53 -8.28
C ASN A 361 7.32 22.43 -7.28
N VAL A 362 8.28 23.36 -7.35
CA VAL A 362 9.42 23.39 -6.41
C VAL A 362 8.93 23.63 -4.99
N VAL A 363 8.07 24.63 -4.80
CA VAL A 363 7.51 24.97 -3.47
C VAL A 363 6.76 23.80 -2.86
N LEU A 364 5.85 23.19 -3.62
CA LEU A 364 5.05 22.05 -3.13
C LEU A 364 5.94 20.86 -2.75
N ARG A 365 6.95 20.54 -3.54
CA ARG A 365 7.88 19.45 -3.25
C ARG A 365 8.69 19.72 -1.99
N ASN A 366 9.16 20.96 -1.79
CA ASN A 366 9.93 21.32 -0.60
C ASN A 366 9.15 21.16 0.71
N TYR A 367 7.81 21.29 0.67
CA TYR A 367 6.99 21.00 1.84
C TYR A 367 6.82 19.51 2.14
N ILE A 368 6.97 18.63 1.15
CA ILE A 368 6.65 17.20 1.29
C ILE A 368 7.89 16.31 1.30
N ILE A 369 8.94 16.67 0.56
CA ILE A 369 10.18 15.89 0.55
C ILE A 369 10.77 15.88 1.96
N THR A 370 11.06 14.68 2.46
CA THR A 370 11.54 14.47 3.82
C THR A 370 12.83 13.67 3.77
N GLU A 371 13.94 14.30 4.17
CA GLU A 371 15.25 13.66 4.27
C GLU A 371 15.26 12.62 5.38
N ALA A 372 16.00 11.51 5.18
CA ALA A 372 16.22 10.52 6.21
C ALA A 372 17.19 11.05 7.27
N LYS A 373 16.83 10.89 8.55
CA LYS A 373 17.62 11.30 9.70
C LYS A 373 17.48 10.30 10.85
N GLY A 374 18.51 10.24 11.70
CA GLY A 374 18.48 9.43 12.91
C GLY A 374 18.62 7.93 12.66
N TYR A 375 18.06 7.14 13.54
CA TYR A 375 18.15 5.67 13.55
C TYR A 375 17.78 5.01 12.21
N TRP A 376 16.79 5.54 11.49
CA TRP A 376 16.25 4.96 10.27
C TRP A 376 17.04 5.25 8.99
N ILE A 377 18.21 5.91 9.08
CA ILE A 377 19.08 6.10 7.91
C ILE A 377 19.60 4.77 7.39
N ASP A 378 20.07 3.93 8.29
CA ASP A 378 20.68 2.63 8.01
C ASP A 378 19.87 1.42 8.48
N HIS A 379 18.66 1.64 9.02
CA HIS A 379 17.74 0.60 9.42
C HIS A 379 16.41 0.70 8.67
N PHE A 380 15.83 -0.45 8.29
CA PHE A 380 14.49 -0.51 7.69
C PHE A 380 13.46 -1.19 8.62
N ASN A 381 13.92 -1.91 9.64
CA ASN A 381 13.13 -2.44 10.74
C ASN A 381 13.98 -2.44 12.00
N PHE A 382 13.38 -2.62 13.17
CA PHE A 382 14.14 -2.74 14.40
C PHE A 382 15.14 -3.90 14.29
N ASP A 383 16.42 -3.60 14.63
CA ASP A 383 17.56 -4.53 14.55
C ASP A 383 17.80 -5.13 13.14
N LYS A 384 17.36 -4.44 12.07
CA LYS A 384 17.60 -4.85 10.69
C LYS A 384 18.15 -3.69 9.88
N LYS A 385 19.42 -3.78 9.52
CA LYS A 385 20.11 -2.79 8.70
C LYS A 385 19.66 -2.85 7.24
N SER A 386 19.61 -1.68 6.63
CA SER A 386 19.42 -1.54 5.21
C SER A 386 20.73 -1.85 4.47
N PRO A 387 20.68 -2.50 3.29
CA PRO A 387 21.89 -2.70 2.48
C PRO A 387 22.58 -1.38 2.09
N GLU A 388 21.79 -0.32 1.96
CA GLU A 388 22.24 1.04 1.63
C GLU A 388 21.54 2.04 2.52
N ASN A 389 22.24 3.15 2.83
CA ASN A 389 21.67 4.23 3.60
C ASN A 389 20.52 4.91 2.85
N LEU A 390 19.46 5.23 3.57
CA LEU A 390 18.33 5.98 3.04
C LEU A 390 18.68 7.47 2.97
N ASN A 391 18.58 8.08 1.80
CA ASN A 391 18.71 9.53 1.65
C ASN A 391 17.40 10.26 2.00
N TYR A 392 16.27 9.65 1.70
CA TYR A 392 14.95 10.24 1.91
C TYR A 392 13.96 9.22 2.47
N PHE A 393 13.15 9.61 3.44
CA PHE A 393 11.94 8.89 3.83
C PHE A 393 10.81 9.11 2.82
N ILE A 394 10.70 10.34 2.31
CA ILE A 394 9.76 10.73 1.26
C ILE A 394 10.55 11.44 0.17
N GLY A 395 10.92 10.70 -0.87
CA GLY A 395 11.60 11.24 -2.05
C GLY A 395 10.62 11.84 -3.06
N VAL A 396 11.15 12.40 -4.15
CA VAL A 396 10.41 13.16 -5.17
C VAL A 396 9.18 12.42 -5.70
N SER A 397 9.33 11.14 -6.09
CA SER A 397 8.20 10.36 -6.64
C SER A 397 7.04 10.22 -5.65
N ARG A 398 7.33 9.98 -4.37
CA ARG A 398 6.30 9.87 -3.33
C ARG A 398 5.72 11.24 -2.97
N ALA A 399 6.55 12.28 -2.97
CA ALA A 399 6.09 13.65 -2.78
C ALA A 399 5.08 14.05 -3.87
N ASP A 400 5.37 13.74 -5.14
CA ASP A 400 4.45 14.00 -6.25
C ASP A 400 3.13 13.26 -6.09
N GLU A 401 3.16 12.01 -5.62
CA GLU A 401 1.93 11.25 -5.34
C GLU A 401 1.10 11.89 -4.22
N ILE A 402 1.73 12.38 -3.16
CA ILE A 402 1.05 13.09 -2.07
C ILE A 402 0.49 14.43 -2.58
N ILE A 403 1.27 15.21 -3.32
CA ILE A 403 0.83 16.48 -3.89
C ILE A 403 -0.41 16.28 -4.78
N VAL A 404 -0.34 15.33 -5.71
CA VAL A 404 -1.42 15.11 -6.70
C VAL A 404 -2.65 14.46 -6.08
N ASN A 405 -2.47 13.56 -5.12
CA ASN A 405 -3.57 12.77 -4.58
C ASN A 405 -4.14 13.31 -3.25
N VAL A 406 -3.41 14.20 -2.56
CA VAL A 406 -3.82 14.78 -1.29
C VAL A 406 -3.91 16.30 -1.38
N LEU A 407 -2.80 17.00 -1.68
CA LEU A 407 -2.79 18.46 -1.60
C LEU A 407 -3.73 19.12 -2.62
N PHE A 408 -3.69 18.74 -3.89
CA PHE A 408 -4.57 19.34 -4.90
C PHE A 408 -6.06 19.15 -4.59
N PRO A 409 -6.56 17.94 -4.29
CA PRO A 409 -7.97 17.76 -3.90
C PRO A 409 -8.37 18.59 -2.68
N VAL A 410 -7.54 18.65 -1.65
CA VAL A 410 -7.83 19.38 -0.42
C VAL A 410 -7.81 20.89 -0.65
N LEU A 411 -6.80 21.43 -1.36
CA LEU A 411 -6.70 22.86 -1.65
C LEU A 411 -7.85 23.35 -2.56
N ILE A 412 -8.22 22.58 -3.58
CA ILE A 412 -9.36 22.91 -4.43
C ILE A 412 -10.63 22.97 -3.57
N LEU A 413 -10.85 21.96 -2.74
CA LEU A 413 -12.02 21.91 -1.86
C LEU A 413 -12.04 23.09 -0.88
N TYR A 414 -10.89 23.41 -0.26
CA TYR A 414 -10.77 24.55 0.63
C TYR A 414 -11.20 25.85 -0.05
N PHE A 415 -10.59 26.14 -1.19
CA PHE A 415 -10.89 27.38 -1.92
C PHE A 415 -12.35 27.43 -2.44
N GLU A 416 -12.94 26.30 -2.81
CA GLU A 416 -14.35 26.22 -3.22
C GLU A 416 -15.31 26.47 -2.04
N ILE A 417 -15.03 25.91 -0.85
CA ILE A 417 -15.87 26.11 0.36
C ILE A 417 -15.85 27.58 0.81
N PHE A 418 -14.71 28.28 0.66
CA PHE A 418 -14.56 29.66 1.08
C PHE A 418 -14.70 30.67 -0.07
N ASP A 419 -15.34 30.27 -1.19
CA ASP A 419 -15.64 31.10 -2.35
C ASP A 419 -14.41 31.79 -3.01
N GLN A 420 -13.20 31.24 -2.78
CA GLN A 420 -11.95 31.72 -3.37
C GLN A 420 -11.73 31.11 -4.77
N ASN A 421 -12.65 31.40 -5.69
CA ASN A 421 -12.73 30.76 -7.00
C ASN A 421 -11.48 30.93 -7.87
N ASP A 422 -10.78 32.07 -7.78
CA ASP A 422 -9.55 32.29 -8.54
C ASP A 422 -8.41 31.39 -8.05
N SER A 423 -8.23 31.22 -6.74
CA SER A 423 -7.26 30.31 -6.17
C SER A 423 -7.59 28.85 -6.50
N ALA A 424 -8.87 28.46 -6.44
CA ALA A 424 -9.33 27.15 -6.88
C ALA A 424 -8.97 26.90 -8.36
N ARG A 425 -9.18 27.89 -9.23
CA ARG A 425 -8.84 27.82 -10.66
C ARG A 425 -7.32 27.66 -10.87
N ARG A 426 -6.50 28.40 -10.13
CA ARG A 426 -5.03 28.27 -10.18
C ARG A 426 -4.56 26.87 -9.79
N VAL A 427 -5.10 26.29 -8.71
CA VAL A 427 -4.78 24.93 -8.31
C VAL A 427 -5.19 23.91 -9.38
N LYS A 428 -6.39 24.06 -9.99
CA LYS A 428 -6.83 23.20 -11.09
C LYS A 428 -5.92 23.31 -12.31
N GLN A 429 -5.49 24.52 -12.68
CA GLN A 429 -4.55 24.73 -13.79
C GLN A 429 -3.19 24.10 -13.48
N LEU A 430 -2.73 24.20 -12.23
CA LEU A 430 -1.49 23.55 -11.81
C LEU A 430 -1.62 22.03 -11.92
N TYR A 431 -2.70 21.42 -11.43
CA TYR A 431 -2.96 19.98 -11.57
C TYR A 431 -2.88 19.50 -13.03
N LEU A 432 -3.46 20.25 -13.97
CA LEU A 432 -3.45 19.92 -15.40
C LEU A 432 -2.02 19.92 -15.99
N ASN A 433 -1.15 20.78 -15.47
CA ASN A 433 0.21 21.00 -16.01
C ASN A 433 1.33 20.49 -15.09
N TYR A 434 0.99 19.95 -13.91
CA TYR A 434 1.97 19.45 -12.97
C TYR A 434 2.75 18.28 -13.56
N THR A 435 4.08 18.35 -13.47
CA THR A 435 4.96 17.28 -13.91
C THR A 435 5.28 16.39 -12.73
N GLN A 436 4.79 15.14 -12.77
CA GLN A 436 5.11 14.16 -11.74
C GLN A 436 6.20 13.18 -12.19
N TYR A 437 7.02 12.77 -11.22
CA TYR A 437 8.05 11.76 -11.40
C TYR A 437 7.65 10.48 -10.67
N GLY A 438 7.68 9.38 -11.36
CA GLY A 438 7.37 8.07 -10.81
C GLY A 438 7.03 7.09 -11.91
N SER A 439 7.40 5.84 -11.73
CA SER A 439 6.99 4.76 -12.61
C SER A 439 5.85 3.97 -11.95
N ASN A 440 4.91 3.55 -12.76
CA ASN A 440 3.81 2.69 -12.35
C ASN A 440 3.50 1.76 -13.51
N MET A 441 3.63 0.45 -13.28
CA MET A 441 3.42 -0.56 -14.32
C MET A 441 2.05 -0.44 -15.03
N VAL A 442 1.01 -0.04 -14.31
CA VAL A 442 -0.32 0.19 -14.90
C VAL A 442 -0.29 1.36 -15.86
N VAL A 443 0.33 2.48 -15.44
CA VAL A 443 0.43 3.69 -16.27
C VAL A 443 1.27 3.43 -17.50
N GLU A 444 2.45 2.82 -17.35
CA GLU A 444 3.34 2.46 -18.46
C GLU A 444 2.64 1.58 -19.48
N LYS A 445 1.85 0.62 -19.00
CA LYS A 445 1.08 -0.27 -19.84
C LYS A 445 -0.02 0.44 -20.62
N VAL A 446 -0.81 1.29 -19.94
CA VAL A 446 -1.86 2.09 -20.62
C VAL A 446 -1.23 3.04 -21.63
N GLU A 447 -0.14 3.71 -21.25
CA GLU A 447 0.59 4.64 -22.10
C GLU A 447 1.08 3.96 -23.39
N SER A 448 1.74 2.80 -23.26
CA SER A 448 2.22 2.00 -24.40
C SER A 448 1.08 1.47 -25.25
N THR A 449 0.00 0.96 -24.64
CA THR A 449 -1.17 0.46 -25.39
C THR A 449 -1.83 1.55 -26.22
N LEU A 450 -1.90 2.78 -25.71
CA LEU A 450 -2.53 3.91 -26.39
C LEU A 450 -1.58 4.61 -27.39
N GLY A 451 -0.30 4.25 -27.44
CA GLY A 451 0.70 4.91 -28.27
C GLY A 451 0.96 6.37 -27.88
N LEU A 452 0.91 6.66 -26.55
CA LEU A 452 1.01 8.02 -26.00
C LEU A 452 2.36 8.23 -25.29
N ASP A 453 3.45 8.23 -26.06
CA ASP A 453 4.79 8.39 -25.48
C ASP A 453 4.91 9.65 -24.60
N LYS A 454 5.40 9.47 -23.35
CA LYS A 454 5.63 10.50 -22.33
C LYS A 454 4.40 11.32 -21.90
N ALA A 455 3.19 10.89 -22.26
CA ALA A 455 1.97 11.59 -21.82
C ALA A 455 1.76 11.49 -20.31
N SER A 456 2.21 10.39 -19.68
CA SER A 456 2.17 10.15 -18.23
C SER A 456 2.97 11.14 -17.40
N ARG A 457 3.87 11.92 -17.99
CA ARG A 457 4.60 12.98 -17.26
C ARG A 457 3.68 14.06 -16.70
N ARG A 458 2.53 14.32 -17.32
CA ARG A 458 1.51 15.22 -16.77
C ARG A 458 0.64 14.47 -15.77
N SER A 459 0.45 15.04 -14.59
CA SER A 459 -0.31 14.39 -13.52
C SER A 459 -1.74 14.04 -13.92
N VAL A 460 -2.42 14.89 -14.68
CA VAL A 460 -3.77 14.62 -15.18
C VAL A 460 -3.83 13.34 -16.01
N ASN A 461 -2.89 13.15 -16.92
CA ASN A 461 -2.84 11.95 -17.76
C ASN A 461 -2.44 10.72 -16.96
N TYR A 462 -1.49 10.85 -16.05
CA TYR A 462 -1.08 9.77 -15.13
C TYR A 462 -2.26 9.27 -14.29
N GLN A 463 -3.00 10.18 -13.69
CA GLN A 463 -4.18 9.86 -12.91
C GLN A 463 -5.30 9.27 -13.78
N ALA A 464 -5.47 9.80 -14.98
CA ALA A 464 -6.43 9.29 -15.96
C ALA A 464 -6.13 7.86 -16.41
N MET A 465 -4.85 7.53 -16.66
CA MET A 465 -4.45 6.17 -17.05
C MET A 465 -4.75 5.15 -15.95
N ILE A 466 -4.55 5.51 -14.67
CA ILE A 466 -4.95 4.68 -13.54
C ILE A 466 -6.48 4.51 -13.51
N GLU A 467 -7.21 5.58 -13.76
CA GLU A 467 -8.68 5.59 -13.79
C GLU A 467 -9.22 4.73 -14.91
N LEU A 468 -8.70 4.92 -16.12
CA LEU A 468 -9.04 4.15 -17.30
C LEU A 468 -8.82 2.65 -17.07
N PHE A 469 -7.64 2.29 -16.56
CA PHE A 469 -7.32 0.89 -16.30
C PHE A 469 -8.28 0.27 -15.28
N ARG A 470 -8.48 0.90 -14.12
CA ARG A 470 -9.25 0.33 -13.01
C ARG A 470 -10.75 0.26 -13.26
N ASN A 471 -11.30 1.27 -13.93
CA ASN A 471 -12.75 1.40 -14.07
C ASN A 471 -13.30 0.99 -15.43
N TYR A 472 -12.42 0.85 -16.42
CA TYR A 472 -12.82 0.42 -17.77
C TYR A 472 -12.10 -0.87 -18.18
N CYS A 473 -10.75 -0.88 -18.21
CA CYS A 473 -10.00 -2.00 -18.78
C CYS A 473 -10.12 -3.27 -17.95
N VAL A 474 -9.88 -3.21 -16.63
CA VAL A 474 -10.00 -4.40 -15.75
C VAL A 474 -11.43 -4.92 -15.67
N LYS A 475 -12.42 -4.06 -15.86
CA LYS A 475 -13.84 -4.43 -15.83
C LYS A 475 -14.41 -4.74 -17.21
N GLU A 476 -13.56 -4.78 -18.24
CA GLU A 476 -13.94 -5.08 -19.63
C GLU A 476 -15.04 -4.16 -20.19
N ARG A 477 -15.16 -2.93 -19.68
CA ARG A 477 -16.18 -1.96 -20.05
C ARG A 477 -15.76 -1.17 -21.31
N CYS A 478 -15.33 -1.86 -22.34
CA CYS A 478 -14.81 -1.26 -23.57
C CYS A 478 -15.86 -0.42 -24.30
N LEU A 479 -17.12 -0.87 -24.32
CA LEU A 479 -18.22 -0.15 -24.99
C LEU A 479 -18.65 1.15 -24.26
N GLU A 480 -18.23 1.34 -23.01
CA GLU A 480 -18.43 2.57 -22.26
C GLU A 480 -17.22 3.50 -22.32
N CYS A 481 -16.08 3.00 -22.79
CA CYS A 481 -14.85 3.74 -22.98
C CYS A 481 -14.89 4.48 -24.33
N LYS A 482 -14.66 5.79 -24.38
CA LYS A 482 -14.67 6.58 -25.64
C LYS A 482 -13.69 6.02 -26.69
N ILE A 483 -12.55 5.46 -26.25
CA ILE A 483 -11.60 4.80 -27.14
C ILE A 483 -12.18 3.49 -27.65
N GLY A 484 -12.75 2.67 -26.76
CA GLY A 484 -13.36 1.40 -27.10
C GLY A 484 -14.56 1.55 -28.03
N GLN A 485 -15.42 2.54 -27.80
CA GLN A 485 -16.55 2.87 -28.69
C GLN A 485 -16.11 3.12 -30.13
N LYS A 486 -15.00 3.82 -30.34
CA LYS A 486 -14.46 4.10 -31.68
C LYS A 486 -13.83 2.88 -32.36
N ILE A 487 -13.52 1.83 -31.63
CA ILE A 487 -12.87 0.61 -32.14
C ILE A 487 -13.87 -0.51 -32.39
N PHE A 488 -14.88 -0.62 -31.50
CA PHE A 488 -15.78 -1.77 -31.45
C PHE A 488 -17.22 -1.44 -31.90
N ASN A 489 -17.55 -0.17 -32.15
CA ASN A 489 -18.75 0.28 -32.85
C ASN A 489 -18.40 0.71 -34.29
#